data_2d7a6dcbee19d5f70a7ff5b8e7550c37
#
_entry.id   2d7a6dcbee19d5f70a7ff5b8e7550c37
#
_cell.length_a   1.000
_cell.length_b   1.000
_cell.length_c   1.000
_cell.angle_alpha   90.00
_cell.angle_beta   90.00
_cell.angle_gamma   90.00
#
_symmetry.space_group_name_H-M   'P 1'
#
loop_
_entity.id
_entity.type
_entity.pdbx_description
1 polymer ?
#
loop_
_entity_poly.entity_id
_entity_poly.type
_entity_poly.pdbx_seq_one_letter_code
_entity_poly.pdbx_strand_id
1 'polypeptide(L)'
;MGQSTMKKGIVFTLLGATCWGLSGVLGEYLLNISKIDPVWIIANRLFFSGIVMVAMLFLKDKNNLVRVFSDKKDILKLLNFSFFGLLICQGTFFLTIKYTNAGMATVIQYIGPVIIMLYYCVIGRRWPLPREVIAIVVSLFGTVLIATHFDFSKLNISTLGLFWGVLSAFGLASYNIFSISLTTKYGVMPIMAWGLLFSGIIVYF
;
A
#
# COMPACT_ATOMS: atom_id res chain seq x y z
N MET A 1 17.80 21.28 4.48
CA MET A 1 17.31 20.23 5.40
C MET A 1 18.48 19.79 6.24
N GLY A 2 18.45 19.95 7.59
CA GLY A 2 19.57 19.61 8.44
C GLY A 2 19.84 18.08 8.47
N GLN A 3 21.10 17.69 8.62
CA GLN A 3 21.51 16.26 8.71
C GLN A 3 20.72 15.46 9.77
N SER A 4 20.29 16.10 10.86
CA SER A 4 19.45 15.49 11.89
C SER A 4 18.07 15.09 11.39
N THR A 5 17.42 15.91 10.53
CA THR A 5 16.11 15.62 9.96
C THR A 5 16.19 14.45 8.95
N MET A 6 17.26 14.39 8.16
CA MET A 6 17.50 13.31 7.22
C MET A 6 17.73 11.97 7.94
N LYS A 7 18.56 11.95 9.01
CA LYS A 7 18.78 10.75 9.83
C LYS A 7 17.48 10.21 10.44
N LYS A 8 16.66 11.10 11.01
CA LYS A 8 15.33 10.73 11.55
C LYS A 8 14.44 10.14 10.47
N GLY A 9 14.40 10.74 9.27
CA GLY A 9 13.64 10.21 8.14
C GLY A 9 14.04 8.79 7.74
N ILE A 10 15.35 8.53 7.65
CA ILE A 10 15.89 7.19 7.34
C ILE A 10 15.46 6.17 8.40
N VAL A 11 15.61 6.50 9.69
CA VAL A 11 15.23 5.59 10.78
C VAL A 11 13.73 5.28 10.74
N PHE A 12 12.87 6.27 10.57
CA PHE A 12 11.41 6.03 10.45
C PHE A 12 11.04 5.22 9.23
N THR A 13 11.74 5.41 8.10
CA THR A 13 11.51 4.62 6.89
C THR A 13 11.89 3.15 7.11
N LEU A 14 13.05 2.88 7.72
CA LEU A 14 13.49 1.53 8.04
C LEU A 14 12.54 0.84 9.03
N LEU A 15 12.14 1.52 10.09
CA LEU A 15 11.16 0.98 11.05
C LEU A 15 9.82 0.67 10.37
N GLY A 16 9.31 1.59 9.54
CA GLY A 16 8.07 1.37 8.79
C GLY A 16 8.15 0.18 7.84
N ALA A 17 9.26 0.05 7.09
CA ALA A 17 9.50 -1.07 6.19
C ALA A 17 9.57 -2.41 6.95
N THR A 18 10.27 -2.45 8.09
CA THR A 18 10.36 -3.63 8.95
C THR A 18 8.98 -4.02 9.50
N CYS A 19 8.21 -3.06 10.02
CA CYS A 19 6.85 -3.32 10.49
C CYS A 19 5.93 -3.83 9.37
N TRP A 20 6.07 -3.29 8.16
CA TRP A 20 5.30 -3.77 7.01
C TRP A 20 5.66 -5.20 6.63
N GLY A 21 6.96 -5.52 6.56
CA GLY A 21 7.43 -6.90 6.29
C GLY A 21 6.93 -7.90 7.34
N LEU A 22 7.09 -7.58 8.64
CA LEU A 22 6.56 -8.39 9.73
C LEU A 22 5.05 -8.59 9.63
N SER A 23 4.31 -7.55 9.26
CA SER A 23 2.86 -7.64 9.05
C SER A 23 2.49 -8.59 7.90
N GLY A 24 3.29 -8.67 6.84
CA GLY A 24 3.11 -9.63 5.75
C GLY A 24 3.27 -11.07 6.21
N VAL A 25 4.35 -11.36 6.95
CA VAL A 25 4.63 -12.69 7.51
C VAL A 25 3.57 -13.11 8.52
N LEU A 26 3.17 -12.22 9.43
CA LEU A 26 2.07 -12.49 10.37
C LEU A 26 0.75 -12.74 9.63
N GLY A 27 0.48 -11.97 8.58
CA GLY A 27 -0.68 -12.18 7.71
C GLY A 27 -0.68 -13.55 7.07
N GLU A 28 0.46 -13.99 6.55
CA GLU A 28 0.62 -15.35 5.98
C GLU A 28 0.36 -16.45 7.03
N TYR A 29 0.90 -16.30 8.23
CA TYR A 29 0.64 -17.21 9.35
C TYR A 29 -0.86 -17.30 9.66
N LEU A 30 -1.53 -16.16 9.80
CA LEU A 30 -2.96 -16.10 10.13
C LEU A 30 -3.84 -16.69 9.02
N LEU A 31 -3.48 -16.47 7.75
CA LEU A 31 -4.25 -16.97 6.61
C LEU A 31 -4.03 -18.46 6.34
N ASN A 32 -2.76 -18.91 6.35
CA ASN A 32 -2.40 -20.22 5.85
C ASN A 32 -2.31 -21.26 6.97
N ILE A 33 -1.92 -20.88 8.17
CA ILE A 33 -1.80 -21.78 9.33
C ILE A 33 -3.04 -21.69 10.21
N SER A 34 -3.40 -20.50 10.68
CA SER A 34 -4.58 -20.31 11.55
C SER A 34 -5.92 -20.33 10.80
N LYS A 35 -5.91 -20.32 9.45
CA LYS A 35 -7.09 -20.37 8.57
C LYS A 35 -8.12 -19.27 8.84
N ILE A 36 -7.67 -18.11 9.32
CA ILE A 36 -8.54 -16.95 9.56
C ILE A 36 -8.97 -16.37 8.21
N ASP A 37 -10.22 -15.92 8.13
CA ASP A 37 -10.76 -15.32 6.91
C ASP A 37 -10.00 -14.03 6.54
N PRO A 38 -9.58 -13.86 5.27
CA PRO A 38 -8.87 -12.66 4.82
C PRO A 38 -9.66 -11.38 5.06
N VAL A 39 -10.98 -11.41 4.84
CA VAL A 39 -11.85 -10.23 4.99
C VAL A 39 -11.85 -9.76 6.44
N TRP A 40 -11.91 -10.71 7.39
CA TRP A 40 -11.83 -10.40 8.81
C TRP A 40 -10.49 -9.74 9.19
N ILE A 41 -9.36 -10.27 8.69
CA ILE A 41 -8.03 -9.69 8.95
C ILE A 41 -7.95 -8.27 8.40
N ILE A 42 -8.39 -8.06 7.15
CA ILE A 42 -8.33 -6.77 6.47
C ILE A 42 -9.21 -5.75 7.17
N ALA A 43 -10.47 -6.13 7.52
CA ALA A 43 -11.40 -5.27 8.22
C ALA A 43 -10.81 -4.76 9.54
N ASN A 44 -10.37 -5.68 10.40
CA ASN A 44 -9.80 -5.34 11.70
C ASN A 44 -8.54 -4.47 11.55
N ARG A 45 -7.63 -4.85 10.66
CA ARG A 45 -6.39 -4.11 10.41
C ARG A 45 -6.66 -2.67 9.99
N LEU A 46 -7.53 -2.46 9.00
CA LEU A 46 -7.84 -1.12 8.48
C LEU A 46 -8.61 -0.29 9.51
N PHE A 47 -9.62 -0.87 10.13
CA PHE A 47 -10.49 -0.18 11.07
C PHE A 47 -9.76 0.27 12.33
N PHE A 48 -9.08 -0.66 13.03
CA PHE A 48 -8.36 -0.32 14.26
C PHE A 48 -7.17 0.60 14.00
N SER A 49 -6.42 0.39 12.90
CA SER A 49 -5.35 1.32 12.54
C SER A 49 -5.88 2.72 12.25
N GLY A 50 -7.03 2.82 11.56
CA GLY A 50 -7.71 4.08 11.30
C GLY A 50 -8.14 4.78 12.59
N ILE A 51 -8.79 4.06 13.51
CA ILE A 51 -9.19 4.60 14.82
C ILE A 51 -8.00 5.15 15.59
N VAL A 52 -6.92 4.35 15.72
CA VAL A 52 -5.72 4.76 16.46
C VAL A 52 -5.11 6.03 15.84
N MET A 53 -4.97 6.07 14.50
CA MET A 53 -4.41 7.25 13.82
C MET A 53 -5.30 8.48 13.97
N VAL A 54 -6.62 8.34 13.84
CA VAL A 54 -7.57 9.44 14.04
C VAL A 54 -7.50 9.93 15.48
N ALA A 55 -7.51 9.04 16.47
CA ALA A 55 -7.41 9.41 17.88
C ALA A 55 -6.09 10.16 18.20
N MET A 56 -4.95 9.65 17.72
CA MET A 56 -3.65 10.32 17.88
C MET A 56 -3.63 11.72 17.27
N LEU A 57 -4.17 11.89 16.07
CA LEU A 57 -4.21 13.20 15.41
C LEU A 57 -5.25 14.13 16.03
N PHE A 58 -6.36 13.61 16.51
CA PHE A 58 -7.37 14.40 17.24
C PHE A 58 -6.79 15.05 18.47
N LEU A 59 -5.92 14.34 19.20
CA LEU A 59 -5.22 14.87 20.38
C LEU A 59 -4.09 15.84 20.02
N LYS A 60 -3.44 15.66 18.86
CA LYS A 60 -2.27 16.43 18.47
C LYS A 60 -2.58 17.66 17.63
N ASP A 61 -3.46 17.52 16.62
CA ASP A 61 -3.78 18.56 15.63
C ASP A 61 -5.19 18.32 15.03
N LYS A 62 -6.20 18.56 15.86
CA LYS A 62 -7.61 18.40 15.48
C LYS A 62 -7.99 19.23 14.25
N ASN A 63 -7.46 20.46 14.15
CA ASN A 63 -7.83 21.37 13.05
C ASN A 63 -7.37 20.81 11.70
N ASN A 64 -6.17 20.27 11.63
CA ASN A 64 -5.65 19.66 10.42
C ASN A 64 -6.38 18.35 10.07
N LEU A 65 -6.76 17.56 11.09
CA LEU A 65 -7.49 16.32 10.91
C LEU A 65 -8.85 16.55 10.23
N VAL A 66 -9.60 17.58 10.63
CA VAL A 66 -10.96 17.85 10.09
C VAL A 66 -10.95 18.72 8.84
N ARG A 67 -9.84 19.36 8.52
CA ARG A 67 -9.72 20.31 7.41
C ARG A 67 -10.07 19.69 6.04
N VAL A 68 -9.87 18.40 5.86
CA VAL A 68 -10.20 17.70 4.61
C VAL A 68 -11.69 17.72 4.29
N PHE A 69 -12.55 17.86 5.32
CA PHE A 69 -14.02 17.90 5.16
C PHE A 69 -14.55 19.28 4.76
N SER A 70 -13.70 20.29 4.65
CA SER A 70 -14.11 21.65 4.24
C SER A 70 -14.43 21.75 2.74
N ASP A 71 -13.96 20.79 1.92
CA ASP A 71 -14.19 20.78 0.48
C ASP A 71 -14.83 19.45 0.05
N LYS A 72 -16.06 19.52 -0.49
CA LYS A 72 -16.80 18.34 -0.97
C LYS A 72 -16.06 17.54 -2.04
N LYS A 73 -15.29 18.21 -2.90
CA LYS A 73 -14.47 17.53 -3.93
C LYS A 73 -13.35 16.73 -3.32
N ASP A 74 -12.77 17.21 -2.25
CA ASP A 74 -11.68 16.50 -1.57
C ASP A 74 -12.21 15.34 -0.72
N ILE A 75 -13.44 15.43 -0.20
CA ILE A 75 -14.13 14.29 0.42
C ILE A 75 -14.31 13.15 -0.60
N LEU A 76 -14.78 13.46 -1.81
CA LEU A 76 -14.95 12.45 -2.86
C LEU A 76 -13.62 11.83 -3.27
N LYS A 77 -12.56 12.64 -3.39
CA LYS A 77 -11.20 12.12 -3.65
C LYS A 77 -10.71 11.23 -2.50
N LEU A 78 -10.99 11.58 -1.26
CA LEU A 78 -10.63 10.78 -0.08
C LEU A 78 -11.38 9.43 -0.08
N LEU A 79 -12.67 9.42 -0.40
CA LEU A 79 -13.44 8.18 -0.54
C LEU A 79 -12.89 7.29 -1.68
N ASN A 80 -12.59 7.89 -2.84
CA ASN A 80 -11.95 7.16 -3.93
C ASN A 80 -10.57 6.60 -3.55
N PHE A 81 -9.76 7.38 -2.83
CA PHE A 81 -8.48 6.91 -2.29
C PHE A 81 -8.67 5.77 -1.29
N SER A 82 -9.66 5.86 -0.41
CA SER A 82 -9.95 4.83 0.59
C SER A 82 -10.36 3.52 -0.08
N PHE A 83 -11.24 3.57 -1.08
CA PHE A 83 -11.74 2.38 -1.76
C PHE A 83 -10.73 1.84 -2.78
N PHE A 84 -10.40 2.62 -3.81
CA PHE A 84 -9.54 2.15 -4.93
C PHE A 84 -8.05 2.12 -4.58
N GLY A 85 -7.60 2.97 -3.68
CA GLY A 85 -6.21 2.98 -3.21
C GLY A 85 -5.99 1.99 -2.08
N LEU A 86 -6.54 2.25 -0.90
CA LEU A 86 -6.23 1.49 0.30
C LEU A 86 -6.92 0.12 0.34
N LEU A 87 -8.24 0.08 0.17
CA LEU A 87 -8.97 -1.17 0.33
C LEU A 87 -8.62 -2.18 -0.76
N ILE A 88 -8.63 -1.79 -2.04
CA ILE A 88 -8.26 -2.72 -3.12
C ILE A 88 -6.79 -3.13 -2.97
N CYS A 89 -5.86 -2.21 -2.73
CA CYS A 89 -4.45 -2.53 -2.56
C CYS A 89 -4.21 -3.55 -1.43
N GLN A 90 -4.72 -3.26 -0.24
CA GLN A 90 -4.52 -4.11 0.94
C GLN A 90 -5.31 -5.41 0.86
N GLY A 91 -6.57 -5.32 0.42
CA GLY A 91 -7.46 -6.47 0.32
C GLY A 91 -6.96 -7.52 -0.66
N THR A 92 -6.63 -7.10 -1.87
CA THR A 92 -6.13 -8.02 -2.89
C THR A 92 -4.72 -8.52 -2.60
N PHE A 93 -3.89 -7.76 -1.89
CA PHE A 93 -2.59 -8.22 -1.41
C PHE A 93 -2.73 -9.40 -0.44
N PHE A 94 -3.62 -9.31 0.54
CA PHE A 94 -3.88 -10.42 1.47
C PHE A 94 -4.52 -11.63 0.77
N LEU A 95 -5.38 -11.41 -0.21
CA LEU A 95 -5.87 -12.51 -1.07
C LEU A 95 -4.75 -13.16 -1.87
N THR A 96 -3.79 -12.36 -2.35
CA THR A 96 -2.60 -12.92 -3.02
C THR A 96 -1.78 -13.79 -2.07
N ILE A 97 -1.56 -13.33 -0.83
CA ILE A 97 -0.87 -14.13 0.20
C ILE A 97 -1.59 -15.46 0.46
N LYS A 98 -2.93 -15.44 0.53
CA LYS A 98 -3.75 -16.64 0.73
C LYS A 98 -3.53 -17.70 -0.35
N TYR A 99 -3.37 -17.29 -1.60
CA TYR A 99 -3.21 -18.20 -2.76
C TYR A 99 -1.75 -18.43 -3.17
N THR A 100 -0.80 -17.76 -2.50
CA THR A 100 0.64 -17.90 -2.72
C THR A 100 1.38 -17.89 -1.38
N ASN A 101 2.21 -16.89 -1.16
CA ASN A 101 2.87 -16.53 0.11
C ASN A 101 3.21 -15.04 0.13
N ALA A 102 3.68 -14.51 1.26
CA ALA A 102 3.98 -13.08 1.40
C ALA A 102 5.09 -12.61 0.45
N GLY A 103 6.11 -13.43 0.21
CA GLY A 103 7.19 -13.13 -0.73
C GLY A 103 6.67 -12.99 -2.16
N MET A 104 5.90 -13.96 -2.65
CA MET A 104 5.33 -13.93 -4.00
C MET A 104 4.32 -12.81 -4.19
N ALA A 105 3.47 -12.56 -3.18
CA ALA A 105 2.55 -11.42 -3.20
C ALA A 105 3.30 -10.11 -3.39
N THR A 106 4.42 -9.93 -2.69
CA THR A 106 5.28 -8.75 -2.82
C THR A 106 5.90 -8.64 -4.22
N VAL A 107 6.45 -9.75 -4.76
CA VAL A 107 7.01 -9.77 -6.12
C VAL A 107 6.00 -9.31 -7.15
N ILE A 108 4.78 -9.86 -7.11
CA ILE A 108 3.74 -9.50 -8.08
C ILE A 108 3.31 -8.04 -7.89
N GLN A 109 3.16 -7.58 -6.65
CA GLN A 109 2.78 -6.19 -6.35
C GLN A 109 3.81 -5.17 -6.84
N TYR A 110 5.10 -5.55 -6.99
CA TYR A 110 6.13 -4.69 -7.58
C TYR A 110 5.93 -4.37 -9.07
N ILE A 111 4.91 -4.94 -9.72
CA ILE A 111 4.41 -4.44 -11.01
C ILE A 111 3.80 -3.02 -10.84
N GLY A 112 3.34 -2.65 -9.64
CA GLY A 112 2.75 -1.35 -9.35
C GLY A 112 3.63 -0.15 -9.76
N PRO A 113 4.93 -0.08 -9.42
CA PRO A 113 5.84 0.96 -9.92
C PRO A 113 5.90 1.08 -11.44
N VAL A 114 5.78 -0.05 -12.18
CA VAL A 114 5.71 -0.03 -13.64
C VAL A 114 4.45 0.68 -14.10
N ILE A 115 3.29 0.34 -13.49
CA ILE A 115 2.01 0.97 -13.81
C ILE A 115 2.06 2.48 -13.52
N ILE A 116 2.64 2.88 -12.39
CA ILE A 116 2.81 4.30 -12.01
C ILE A 116 3.69 5.02 -13.04
N MET A 117 4.82 4.44 -13.42
CA MET A 117 5.71 5.01 -14.43
C MET A 117 4.97 5.21 -15.76
N LEU A 118 4.27 4.16 -16.24
CA LEU A 118 3.50 4.23 -17.49
C LEU A 118 2.41 5.30 -17.43
N TYR A 119 1.68 5.39 -16.31
CA TYR A 119 0.67 6.42 -16.10
C TYR A 119 1.25 7.84 -16.25
N TYR A 120 2.38 8.14 -15.59
CA TYR A 120 3.01 9.44 -15.71
C TYR A 120 3.67 9.69 -17.07
N CYS A 121 4.12 8.65 -17.77
CA CYS A 121 4.60 8.77 -19.14
C CYS A 121 3.46 9.15 -20.10
N VAL A 122 2.31 8.52 -19.97
CA VAL A 122 1.12 8.81 -20.80
C VAL A 122 0.62 10.23 -20.54
N ILE A 123 0.41 10.62 -19.27
CA ILE A 123 -0.06 11.97 -18.93
C ILE A 123 0.95 13.04 -19.36
N GLY A 124 2.25 12.79 -19.11
CA GLY A 124 3.33 13.70 -19.48
C GLY A 124 3.69 13.68 -20.96
N ARG A 125 3.02 12.83 -21.76
CA ARG A 125 3.31 12.64 -23.21
C ARG A 125 4.81 12.45 -23.46
N ARG A 126 5.48 11.66 -22.60
CA ARG A 126 6.91 11.39 -22.67
C ARG A 126 7.21 9.89 -22.66
N TRP A 127 8.32 9.50 -23.22
CA TRP A 127 8.86 8.15 -23.06
C TRP A 127 9.49 7.96 -21.68
N PRO A 128 9.53 6.71 -21.15
CA PRO A 128 10.25 6.42 -19.92
C PRO A 128 11.72 6.76 -20.03
N LEU A 129 12.28 7.35 -18.99
CA LEU A 129 13.72 7.64 -18.96
C LEU A 129 14.50 6.33 -18.72
N PRO A 130 15.67 6.13 -19.34
CA PRO A 130 16.47 4.92 -19.13
C PRO A 130 16.73 4.62 -17.64
N ARG A 131 16.97 5.65 -16.83
CA ARG A 131 17.17 5.52 -15.38
C ARG A 131 15.93 5.00 -14.66
N GLU A 132 14.71 5.35 -15.10
CA GLU A 132 13.44 4.87 -14.52
C GLU A 132 13.28 3.38 -14.83
N VAL A 133 13.55 2.98 -16.07
CA VAL A 133 13.47 1.57 -16.50
C VAL A 133 14.51 0.72 -15.76
N ILE A 134 15.76 1.17 -15.71
CA ILE A 134 16.84 0.45 -15.01
C ILE A 134 16.48 0.28 -13.52
N ALA A 135 15.99 1.35 -12.86
CA ALA A 135 15.61 1.29 -11.44
C ALA A 135 14.51 0.25 -11.19
N ILE A 136 13.49 0.19 -12.05
CA ILE A 136 12.41 -0.79 -11.95
C ILE A 136 12.92 -2.20 -12.19
N VAL A 137 13.71 -2.43 -13.23
CA VAL A 137 14.26 -3.76 -13.55
C VAL A 137 15.14 -4.27 -12.41
N VAL A 138 16.04 -3.44 -11.88
CA VAL A 138 16.91 -3.81 -10.74
C VAL A 138 16.08 -4.11 -9.50
N SER A 139 15.04 -3.30 -9.22
CA SER A 139 14.15 -3.50 -8.08
C SER A 139 13.36 -4.80 -8.19
N LEU A 140 12.75 -5.08 -9.35
CA LEU A 140 12.04 -6.32 -9.62
C LEU A 140 12.95 -7.54 -9.48
N PHE A 141 14.11 -7.49 -10.10
CA PHE A 141 15.09 -8.57 -10.03
C PHE A 141 15.54 -8.85 -8.59
N GLY A 142 15.89 -7.81 -7.84
CA GLY A 142 16.25 -7.93 -6.42
C GLY A 142 15.13 -8.53 -5.57
N THR A 143 13.88 -8.12 -5.81
CA THR A 143 12.72 -8.65 -5.08
C THR A 143 12.49 -10.13 -5.40
N VAL A 144 12.61 -10.53 -6.67
CA VAL A 144 12.50 -11.93 -7.08
C VAL A 144 13.60 -12.78 -6.42
N LEU A 145 14.84 -12.33 -6.42
CA LEU A 145 15.96 -13.04 -5.78
C LEU A 145 15.71 -13.27 -4.30
N ILE A 146 15.25 -12.24 -3.57
CA ILE A 146 14.94 -12.34 -2.15
C ILE A 146 13.78 -13.29 -1.91
N ALA A 147 12.69 -13.17 -2.66
CA ALA A 147 11.48 -13.96 -2.49
C ALA A 147 11.67 -15.45 -2.81
N THR A 148 12.56 -15.75 -3.75
CA THR A 148 12.85 -17.14 -4.17
C THR A 148 14.04 -17.78 -3.43
N HIS A 149 14.78 -17.00 -2.64
CA HIS A 149 16.05 -17.45 -2.04
C HIS A 149 17.02 -18.04 -3.10
N PHE A 150 17.07 -17.42 -4.30
CA PHE A 150 17.83 -17.89 -5.47
C PHE A 150 17.35 -19.24 -6.07
N ASP A 151 16.24 -19.77 -5.60
CA ASP A 151 15.64 -21.01 -6.10
C ASP A 151 14.40 -20.69 -6.92
N PHE A 152 14.57 -20.54 -8.22
CA PHE A 152 13.50 -20.18 -9.15
C PHE A 152 12.44 -21.30 -9.33
N SER A 153 12.71 -22.54 -8.90
CA SER A 153 11.73 -23.63 -8.92
C SER A 153 10.55 -23.35 -7.96
N LYS A 154 10.75 -22.48 -6.98
CA LYS A 154 9.72 -22.04 -6.02
C LYS A 154 8.74 -21.01 -6.58
N LEU A 155 8.93 -20.54 -7.81
CA LEU A 155 8.00 -19.65 -8.52
C LEU A 155 6.74 -20.41 -8.98
N ASN A 156 6.07 -21.09 -8.06
CA ASN A 156 4.79 -21.75 -8.36
C ASN A 156 3.64 -20.79 -7.97
N ILE A 157 3.13 -20.08 -8.98
CA ILE A 157 2.06 -19.09 -8.79
C ILE A 157 0.75 -19.69 -9.32
N SER A 158 -0.24 -19.82 -8.44
CA SER A 158 -1.59 -20.20 -8.87
C SER A 158 -2.21 -19.08 -9.72
N THR A 159 -3.08 -19.46 -10.65
CA THR A 159 -3.81 -18.47 -11.49
C THR A 159 -4.58 -17.45 -10.66
N LEU A 160 -5.21 -17.88 -9.55
CA LEU A 160 -5.88 -16.99 -8.61
C LEU A 160 -4.91 -16.07 -7.89
N GLY A 161 -3.75 -16.57 -7.47
CA GLY A 161 -2.70 -15.76 -6.86
C GLY A 161 -2.18 -14.68 -7.81
N LEU A 162 -1.98 -15.02 -9.08
CA LEU A 162 -1.58 -14.06 -10.11
C LEU A 162 -2.66 -12.99 -10.33
N PHE A 163 -3.92 -13.39 -10.47
CA PHE A 163 -5.05 -12.47 -10.65
C PHE A 163 -5.14 -11.44 -9.50
N TRP A 164 -5.16 -11.91 -8.25
CA TRP A 164 -5.23 -11.03 -7.09
C TRP A 164 -3.97 -10.17 -6.94
N GLY A 165 -2.80 -10.70 -7.26
CA GLY A 165 -1.53 -9.98 -7.21
C GLY A 165 -1.46 -8.84 -8.22
N VAL A 166 -1.90 -9.07 -9.46
CA VAL A 166 -1.98 -8.02 -10.49
C VAL A 166 -2.98 -6.95 -10.07
N LEU A 167 -4.15 -7.34 -9.54
CA LEU A 167 -5.13 -6.39 -9.01
C LEU A 167 -4.57 -5.59 -7.84
N SER A 168 -3.75 -6.21 -6.99
CA SER A 168 -3.02 -5.51 -5.91
C SER A 168 -2.01 -4.49 -6.45
N ALA A 169 -1.32 -4.79 -7.55
CA ALA A 169 -0.42 -3.86 -8.21
C ALA A 169 -1.17 -2.63 -8.76
N PHE A 170 -2.34 -2.83 -9.36
CA PHE A 170 -3.23 -1.72 -9.75
C PHE A 170 -3.72 -0.93 -8.53
N GLY A 171 -4.10 -1.60 -7.45
CA GLY A 171 -4.45 -0.97 -6.17
C GLY A 171 -3.30 -0.11 -5.62
N LEU A 172 -2.06 -0.61 -5.65
CA LEU A 172 -0.87 0.13 -5.24
C LEU A 172 -0.63 1.37 -6.12
N ALA A 173 -0.81 1.24 -7.43
CA ALA A 173 -0.71 2.37 -8.35
C ALA A 173 -1.79 3.42 -8.04
N SER A 174 -3.04 3.01 -7.88
CA SER A 174 -4.16 3.89 -7.50
C SER A 174 -3.93 4.58 -6.15
N TYR A 175 -3.43 3.84 -5.15
CA TYR A 175 -3.02 4.37 -3.85
C TYR A 175 -2.02 5.52 -4.00
N ASN A 176 -0.98 5.34 -4.80
CA ASN A 176 0.03 6.38 -5.02
C ASN A 176 -0.55 7.58 -5.80
N ILE A 177 -1.28 7.32 -6.89
CA ILE A 177 -1.78 8.38 -7.78
C ILE A 177 -2.84 9.24 -7.08
N PHE A 178 -3.83 8.63 -6.42
CA PHE A 178 -4.93 9.36 -5.80
C PHE A 178 -4.52 10.08 -4.51
N SER A 179 -3.50 9.58 -3.80
CA SER A 179 -3.04 10.22 -2.57
C SER A 179 -2.33 11.55 -2.80
N ILE A 180 -1.62 11.74 -3.91
CA ILE A 180 -0.71 12.88 -4.12
C ILE A 180 -1.41 14.21 -3.92
N SER A 181 -2.57 14.43 -4.57
CA SER A 181 -3.27 15.71 -4.50
C SER A 181 -3.75 16.05 -3.08
N LEU A 182 -4.18 15.03 -2.33
CA LEU A 182 -4.66 15.18 -0.96
C LEU A 182 -3.52 15.33 0.04
N THR A 183 -2.49 14.50 -0.08
CA THR A 183 -1.34 14.52 0.84
C THR A 183 -0.50 15.78 0.70
N THR A 184 -0.42 16.36 -0.50
CA THR A 184 0.23 17.65 -0.74
C THR A 184 -0.55 18.80 -0.08
N LYS A 185 -1.90 18.73 -0.07
CA LYS A 185 -2.77 19.79 0.47
C LYS A 185 -2.94 19.71 1.99
N TYR A 186 -3.08 18.50 2.54
CA TYR A 186 -3.47 18.26 3.93
C TYR A 186 -2.39 17.55 4.77
N GLY A 187 -1.32 17.09 4.14
CA GLY A 187 -0.32 16.24 4.77
C GLY A 187 -0.66 14.74 4.71
N VAL A 188 0.33 13.90 4.93
CA VAL A 188 0.19 12.44 4.81
C VAL A 188 -0.67 11.87 5.94
N MET A 189 -0.44 12.30 7.18
CA MET A 189 -1.07 11.72 8.37
C MET A 189 -2.61 11.80 8.37
N PRO A 190 -3.25 12.97 8.15
CA PRO A 190 -4.72 13.07 8.14
C PRO A 190 -5.35 12.22 7.03
N ILE A 191 -4.73 12.20 5.85
CA ILE A 191 -5.27 11.44 4.70
C ILE A 191 -5.17 9.92 4.95
N MET A 192 -4.06 9.46 5.55
CA MET A 192 -3.93 8.06 5.94
C MET A 192 -4.90 7.68 7.05
N ALA A 193 -5.08 8.52 8.06
CA ALA A 193 -5.96 8.25 9.18
C ALA A 193 -7.42 8.05 8.71
N TRP A 194 -7.95 8.99 7.92
CA TRP A 194 -9.30 8.87 7.37
C TRP A 194 -9.40 7.79 6.29
N GLY A 195 -8.37 7.66 5.46
CA GLY A 195 -8.34 6.62 4.43
C GLY A 195 -8.45 5.22 5.02
N LEU A 196 -7.66 4.90 6.05
CA LEU A 196 -7.72 3.63 6.75
C LEU A 196 -9.06 3.41 7.45
N LEU A 197 -9.58 4.45 8.13
CA LEU A 197 -10.86 4.34 8.84
C LEU A 197 -12.02 4.09 7.88
N PHE A 198 -12.12 4.84 6.78
CA PHE A 198 -13.17 4.65 5.78
C PHE A 198 -13.05 3.30 5.07
N SER A 199 -11.84 2.88 4.72
CA SER A 199 -11.61 1.55 4.16
C SER A 199 -12.05 0.44 5.12
N GLY A 200 -11.74 0.58 6.41
CA GLY A 200 -12.18 -0.36 7.44
C GLY A 200 -13.70 -0.39 7.60
N ILE A 201 -14.35 0.76 7.63
CA ILE A 201 -15.82 0.86 7.70
C ILE A 201 -16.46 0.15 6.50
N ILE A 202 -15.97 0.39 5.27
CA ILE A 202 -16.50 -0.23 4.05
C ILE A 202 -16.44 -1.76 4.10
N VAL A 203 -15.42 -2.33 4.76
CA VAL A 203 -15.28 -3.80 4.85
C VAL A 203 -16.15 -4.39 5.96
N TYR A 204 -16.46 -3.62 7.01
CA TYR A 204 -17.28 -4.08 8.11
C TYR A 204 -18.80 -4.07 7.80
N PHE A 205 -19.22 -3.19 6.87
CA PHE A 205 -20.62 -2.98 6.49
C PHE A 205 -20.86 -3.22 5.00
#